data_188f6f621a6706ecf62d30bcf1205ffe
#
_entry.id   188f6f621a6706ecf62d30bcf1205ffe
#
_cell.length_a   1.000
_cell.length_b   1.000
_cell.length_c   1.000
_cell.angle_alpha   90.00
_cell.angle_beta   90.00
_cell.angle_gamma   90.00
#
_symmetry.space_group_name_H-M   'P 1'
#
loop_
_entity.id
_entity.type
_entity.pdbx_description
1 polymer ?
#
loop_
_entity_poly.entity_id
_entity_poly.type
_entity_poly.pdbx_seq_one_letter_code
_entity_poly.pdbx_strand_id
1 'polypeptide(L)'
;GPDQERYRLKNPKFFDEALKLCLNCKRCEVACPSDVRIADIIQSARGKYSTHIPNLRDRVLANTDFVGSMATVFAPIINTTLRLSPVKVIMDSTIAVDKHRTFPAYASQKFETWFKKEAAPQQNKFTKHVSYFHGCYVNYNYPQLGKDFVKIMNAIGYGVHLLEKEKCCGVALIANGLSKQAKRQGKINIASIRKSIKDQDRIVLTT
;
A
#
# COMPACT_ATOMS: atom_id res chain seq x y z
N GLY A 1 -15.12 16.88 -15.93
CA GLY A 1 -16.16 17.74 -16.50
C GLY A 1 -16.60 17.25 -17.88
N PRO A 2 -17.66 17.81 -18.48
CA PRO A 2 -18.21 17.35 -19.77
C PRO A 2 -17.20 17.39 -20.92
N ASP A 3 -16.26 18.34 -20.90
CA ASP A 3 -15.21 18.42 -21.93
C ASP A 3 -14.18 17.29 -21.83
N GLN A 4 -13.87 16.79 -20.64
CA GLN A 4 -12.98 15.63 -20.47
C GLN A 4 -13.62 14.36 -21.05
N GLU A 5 -14.91 14.17 -20.84
CA GLU A 5 -15.64 13.04 -21.40
C GLU A 5 -15.71 13.13 -22.92
N ARG A 6 -15.98 14.31 -23.46
CA ARG A 6 -15.97 14.59 -24.89
C ARG A 6 -14.62 14.32 -25.54
N TYR A 7 -13.51 14.75 -24.89
CA TYR A 7 -12.15 14.48 -25.37
C TYR A 7 -11.81 12.99 -25.35
N ARG A 8 -12.17 12.28 -24.29
CA ARG A 8 -11.98 10.83 -24.17
C ARG A 8 -12.71 10.06 -25.28
N LEU A 9 -13.95 10.43 -25.57
CA LEU A 9 -14.74 9.79 -26.63
C LEU A 9 -14.09 9.97 -28.01
N LYS A 10 -13.43 11.11 -28.25
CA LYS A 10 -12.72 11.37 -29.51
C LYS A 10 -11.36 10.67 -29.59
N ASN A 11 -10.63 10.56 -28.47
CA ASN A 11 -9.25 10.08 -28.42
C ASN A 11 -9.03 9.09 -27.26
N PRO A 12 -9.72 7.93 -27.22
CA PRO A 12 -9.71 7.05 -26.04
C PRO A 12 -8.33 6.46 -25.74
N LYS A 13 -7.57 6.05 -26.76
CA LYS A 13 -6.23 5.48 -26.60
C LYS A 13 -5.24 6.51 -26.01
N PHE A 14 -5.20 7.68 -26.60
CA PHE A 14 -4.30 8.76 -26.13
C PHE A 14 -4.65 9.18 -24.71
N PHE A 15 -5.92 9.25 -24.35
CA PHE A 15 -6.37 9.58 -23.01
C PHE A 15 -5.90 8.55 -21.98
N ASP A 16 -6.08 7.26 -22.27
CA ASP A 16 -5.63 6.18 -21.39
C ASP A 16 -4.10 6.14 -21.25
N GLU A 17 -3.36 6.37 -22.34
CA GLU A 17 -1.89 6.44 -22.31
C GLU A 17 -1.40 7.62 -21.47
N ALA A 18 -1.95 8.80 -21.65
CA ALA A 18 -1.60 9.99 -20.88
C ALA A 18 -1.85 9.78 -19.38
N LEU A 19 -2.98 9.16 -19.01
CA LEU A 19 -3.27 8.84 -17.62
C LEU A 19 -2.27 7.85 -17.01
N LYS A 20 -1.75 6.88 -17.78
CA LYS A 20 -0.77 5.89 -17.32
C LYS A 20 0.58 6.50 -16.97
N LEU A 21 0.95 7.63 -17.53
CA LEU A 21 2.22 8.31 -17.23
C LEU A 21 2.30 8.90 -15.83
N CYS A 22 1.18 9.12 -15.16
CA CYS A 22 1.16 9.68 -13.81
C CYS A 22 1.58 8.64 -12.76
N LEU A 23 2.68 8.89 -12.07
CA LEU A 23 3.20 8.08 -10.97
C LEU A 23 2.66 8.50 -9.59
N ASN A 24 1.74 9.46 -9.53
CA ASN A 24 1.22 10.04 -8.28
C ASN A 24 2.33 10.61 -7.35
N CYS A 25 3.41 11.10 -7.92
CA CYS A 25 4.55 11.66 -7.15
C CYS A 25 4.28 13.07 -6.60
N LYS A 26 3.16 13.69 -6.96
CA LYS A 26 2.69 15.01 -6.53
C LYS A 26 3.60 16.21 -6.83
N ARG A 27 4.67 16.03 -7.60
CA ARG A 27 5.56 17.14 -7.97
C ARG A 27 4.85 18.27 -8.74
N CYS A 28 3.85 17.91 -9.55
CA CYS A 28 3.02 18.89 -10.28
C CYS A 28 2.13 19.73 -9.34
N GLU A 29 1.73 19.19 -8.20
CA GLU A 29 0.95 19.93 -7.19
C GLU A 29 1.85 20.95 -6.49
N VAL A 30 3.05 20.55 -6.07
CA VAL A 30 4.02 21.42 -5.41
C VAL A 30 4.49 22.56 -6.33
N ALA A 31 4.64 22.27 -7.64
CA ALA A 31 5.09 23.27 -8.62
C ALA A 31 3.94 24.14 -9.17
N CYS A 32 2.70 23.88 -8.83
CA CYS A 32 1.55 24.57 -9.38
C CYS A 32 1.32 25.92 -8.65
N PRO A 33 1.44 27.08 -9.34
CA PRO A 33 1.23 28.38 -8.70
C PRO A 33 -0.23 28.62 -8.28
N SER A 34 -1.17 27.81 -8.82
CA SER A 34 -2.61 27.89 -8.53
C SER A 34 -3.08 26.80 -7.54
N ASP A 35 -2.16 26.09 -6.92
CA ASP A 35 -2.42 25.01 -5.96
C ASP A 35 -3.42 23.94 -6.46
N VAL A 36 -3.35 23.61 -7.77
CA VAL A 36 -4.24 22.61 -8.39
C VAL A 36 -3.76 21.21 -8.03
N ARG A 37 -4.64 20.39 -7.47
CA ARG A 37 -4.38 18.99 -7.10
C ARG A 37 -4.41 18.07 -8.34
N ILE A 38 -3.45 18.24 -9.24
CA ILE A 38 -3.38 17.58 -10.55
C ILE A 38 -3.32 16.05 -10.41
N ALA A 39 -2.53 15.54 -9.46
CA ALA A 39 -2.40 14.11 -9.25
C ALA A 39 -3.73 13.48 -8.82
N ASP A 40 -4.50 14.14 -7.96
CA ASP A 40 -5.81 13.66 -7.52
C ASP A 40 -6.83 13.67 -8.68
N ILE A 41 -6.77 14.68 -9.54
CA ILE A 41 -7.60 14.74 -10.76
C ILE A 41 -7.30 13.56 -11.68
N ILE A 42 -6.01 13.28 -11.93
CA ILE A 42 -5.58 12.15 -12.76
C ILE A 42 -6.02 10.81 -12.16
N GLN A 43 -5.85 10.63 -10.84
CA GLN A 43 -6.29 9.40 -10.18
C GLN A 43 -7.82 9.22 -10.26
N SER A 44 -8.57 10.29 -10.08
CA SER A 44 -10.04 10.28 -10.23
C SER A 44 -10.46 9.95 -11.66
N ALA A 45 -9.80 10.55 -12.66
CA ALA A 45 -10.04 10.27 -14.07
C ALA A 45 -9.69 8.82 -14.42
N ARG A 46 -8.57 8.30 -13.94
CA ARG A 46 -8.16 6.90 -14.10
C ARG A 46 -9.20 5.95 -13.51
N GLY A 47 -9.69 6.21 -12.30
CA GLY A 47 -10.70 5.39 -11.65
C GLY A 47 -12.09 5.46 -12.30
N LYS A 48 -12.43 6.56 -12.99
CA LYS A 48 -13.75 6.76 -13.59
C LYS A 48 -13.82 6.38 -15.08
N TYR A 49 -12.75 6.68 -15.82
CA TYR A 49 -12.77 6.63 -17.28
C TYR A 49 -11.84 5.59 -17.90
N SER A 50 -10.94 4.97 -17.15
CA SER A 50 -10.10 3.91 -17.70
C SER A 50 -10.96 2.72 -18.11
N THR A 51 -10.82 2.31 -19.35
CA THR A 51 -11.41 1.07 -19.89
C THR A 51 -10.53 -0.14 -19.66
N HIS A 52 -9.41 0.06 -18.94
CA HIS A 52 -8.41 -0.97 -18.70
C HIS A 52 -8.99 -2.14 -17.91
N ILE A 53 -9.00 -3.31 -18.54
CA ILE A 53 -9.28 -4.58 -17.85
C ILE A 53 -8.03 -4.94 -17.06
N PRO A 54 -8.12 -5.13 -15.71
CA PRO A 54 -6.98 -5.46 -14.89
C PRO A 54 -6.27 -6.72 -15.40
N ASN A 55 -5.02 -6.57 -15.83
CA ASN A 55 -4.17 -7.67 -16.25
C ASN A 55 -3.64 -8.46 -15.03
N LEU A 56 -2.87 -9.51 -15.25
CA LEU A 56 -2.31 -10.33 -14.18
C LEU A 56 -1.48 -9.51 -13.20
N ARG A 57 -0.65 -8.59 -13.71
CA ARG A 57 0.15 -7.68 -12.87
C ARG A 57 -0.73 -6.85 -11.94
N ASP A 58 -1.77 -6.24 -12.47
CA ASP A 58 -2.66 -5.38 -11.70
C ASP A 58 -3.42 -6.17 -10.62
N ARG A 59 -3.81 -7.41 -10.93
CA ARG A 59 -4.46 -8.31 -9.96
C ARG A 59 -3.50 -8.73 -8.84
N VAL A 60 -2.24 -8.99 -9.15
CA VAL A 60 -1.20 -9.29 -8.14
C VAL A 60 -0.98 -8.07 -7.24
N LEU A 61 -0.81 -6.88 -7.84
CA LEU A 61 -0.65 -5.63 -7.11
C LEU A 61 -1.89 -5.25 -6.29
N ALA A 62 -3.08 -5.66 -6.74
CA ALA A 62 -4.33 -5.45 -6.01
C ALA A 62 -4.44 -6.31 -4.73
N ASN A 63 -3.78 -7.47 -4.71
CA ASN A 63 -3.88 -8.43 -3.62
C ASN A 63 -2.59 -8.48 -2.77
N THR A 64 -2.04 -7.31 -2.44
CA THR A 64 -0.79 -7.17 -1.67
C THR A 64 -0.78 -7.94 -0.36
N ASP A 65 -1.90 -8.00 0.36
CA ASP A 65 -2.00 -8.74 1.62
C ASP A 65 -1.86 -10.25 1.42
N PHE A 66 -2.52 -10.80 0.39
CA PHE A 66 -2.42 -12.22 0.06
C PHE A 66 -1.02 -12.57 -0.47
N VAL A 67 -0.54 -11.79 -1.45
CA VAL A 67 0.79 -11.99 -2.05
C VAL A 67 1.89 -11.87 -1.01
N GLY A 68 1.86 -10.82 -0.18
CA GLY A 68 2.83 -10.60 0.89
C GLY A 68 2.80 -11.73 1.93
N SER A 69 1.59 -12.21 2.28
CA SER A 69 1.44 -13.31 3.23
C SER A 69 2.08 -14.60 2.72
N MET A 70 1.81 -14.97 1.47
CA MET A 70 2.41 -16.15 0.83
C MET A 70 3.90 -15.98 0.63
N ALA A 71 4.33 -14.82 0.16
CA ALA A 71 5.73 -14.53 -0.08
C ALA A 71 6.57 -14.55 1.22
N THR A 72 6.01 -14.19 2.35
CA THR A 72 6.70 -14.29 3.64
C THR A 72 6.95 -15.74 4.05
N VAL A 73 5.99 -16.64 3.79
CA VAL A 73 6.16 -18.08 4.11
C VAL A 73 7.30 -18.70 3.30
N PHE A 74 7.42 -18.31 2.03
CA PHE A 74 8.44 -18.82 1.11
C PHE A 74 9.56 -17.80 0.86
N ALA A 75 9.82 -16.90 1.78
CA ALA A 75 10.71 -15.75 1.59
C ALA A 75 12.10 -16.11 1.05
N PRO A 76 12.83 -17.12 1.55
CA PRO A 76 14.16 -17.47 1.01
C PRO A 76 14.11 -17.84 -0.47
N ILE A 77 13.13 -18.64 -0.87
CA ILE A 77 12.97 -19.10 -2.25
C ILE A 77 12.57 -17.93 -3.15
N ILE A 78 11.55 -17.18 -2.76
CA ILE A 78 11.02 -16.03 -3.54
C ILE A 78 12.09 -14.96 -3.70
N ASN A 79 12.79 -14.60 -2.63
CA ASN A 79 13.83 -13.57 -2.68
C ASN A 79 15.00 -14.00 -3.60
N THR A 80 15.39 -15.26 -3.59
CA THR A 80 16.41 -15.79 -4.49
C THR A 80 15.91 -15.77 -5.94
N THR A 81 14.70 -16.27 -6.18
CA THR A 81 14.09 -16.34 -7.50
C THR A 81 13.95 -14.96 -8.15
N LEU A 82 13.47 -13.95 -7.41
CA LEU A 82 13.30 -12.58 -7.91
C LEU A 82 14.62 -11.86 -8.23
N ARG A 83 15.77 -12.38 -7.77
CA ARG A 83 17.10 -11.86 -8.11
C ARG A 83 17.68 -12.45 -9.39
N LEU A 84 17.18 -13.60 -9.85
CA LEU A 84 17.69 -14.29 -11.01
C LEU A 84 17.37 -13.54 -12.30
N SER A 85 18.39 -13.29 -13.13
CA SER A 85 18.24 -12.61 -14.42
C SER A 85 17.23 -13.28 -15.36
N PRO A 86 17.20 -14.61 -15.52
CA PRO A 86 16.20 -15.28 -16.38
C PRO A 86 14.77 -15.01 -15.93
N VAL A 87 14.51 -15.02 -14.62
CA VAL A 87 13.17 -14.73 -14.07
C VAL A 87 12.75 -13.30 -14.37
N LYS A 88 13.65 -12.35 -14.23
CA LYS A 88 13.38 -10.93 -14.54
C LYS A 88 13.06 -10.74 -16.03
N VAL A 89 13.77 -11.42 -16.93
CA VAL A 89 13.49 -11.39 -18.37
C VAL A 89 12.12 -11.97 -18.70
N ILE A 90 11.74 -13.09 -18.07
CA ILE A 90 10.40 -13.68 -18.22
C ILE A 90 9.33 -12.72 -17.69
N MET A 91 9.54 -12.09 -16.55
CA MET A 91 8.60 -11.11 -15.99
C MET A 91 8.44 -9.88 -16.89
N ASP A 92 9.51 -9.42 -17.51
CA ASP A 92 9.48 -8.31 -18.46
C ASP A 92 8.63 -8.66 -19.69
N SER A 93 8.87 -9.80 -20.29
CA SER A 93 8.15 -10.25 -21.50
C SER A 93 6.68 -10.64 -21.25
N THR A 94 6.33 -11.14 -20.05
CA THR A 94 4.99 -11.70 -19.79
C THR A 94 4.06 -10.74 -19.06
N ILE A 95 4.56 -10.00 -18.09
CA ILE A 95 3.76 -9.13 -17.23
C ILE A 95 4.20 -7.65 -17.27
N ALA A 96 5.09 -7.30 -18.21
CA ALA A 96 5.60 -5.93 -18.38
C ALA A 96 6.16 -5.32 -17.08
N VAL A 97 6.95 -6.10 -16.36
CA VAL A 97 7.73 -5.63 -15.20
C VAL A 97 9.19 -5.56 -15.63
N ASP A 98 9.71 -4.35 -15.74
CA ASP A 98 11.08 -4.08 -16.22
C ASP A 98 12.12 -4.99 -15.54
N LYS A 99 12.97 -5.64 -16.35
CA LYS A 99 14.03 -6.56 -15.90
C LYS A 99 15.09 -5.91 -15.02
N HIS A 100 15.24 -4.57 -15.10
CA HIS A 100 16.20 -3.84 -14.25
C HIS A 100 15.61 -3.48 -12.89
N ARG A 101 14.31 -3.72 -12.67
CA ARG A 101 13.66 -3.43 -11.40
C ARG A 101 14.23 -4.28 -10.27
N THR A 102 14.57 -3.62 -9.16
CA THR A 102 14.86 -4.28 -7.89
C THR A 102 13.59 -4.40 -7.08
N PHE A 103 13.31 -5.60 -6.56
CA PHE A 103 12.19 -5.83 -5.66
C PHE A 103 12.67 -5.75 -4.21
N PRO A 104 11.91 -5.11 -3.30
CA PRO A 104 12.19 -5.23 -1.88
C PRO A 104 12.07 -6.70 -1.47
N ALA A 105 13.01 -7.16 -0.66
CA ALA A 105 12.99 -8.52 -0.15
C ALA A 105 11.78 -8.74 0.78
N TYR A 106 11.22 -9.94 0.74
CA TYR A 106 10.22 -10.35 1.72
C TYR A 106 10.91 -10.84 2.99
N ALA A 107 10.37 -10.45 4.14
CA ALA A 107 10.85 -10.90 5.43
C ALA A 107 10.42 -12.36 5.68
N SER A 108 11.23 -13.12 6.42
CA SER A 108 10.89 -14.49 6.83
C SER A 108 9.82 -14.57 7.93
N GLN A 109 9.58 -13.45 8.62
CA GLN A 109 8.55 -13.33 9.66
C GLN A 109 7.80 -12.01 9.48
N LYS A 110 6.46 -12.05 9.52
CA LYS A 110 5.62 -10.85 9.48
C LYS A 110 5.80 -10.02 10.74
N PHE A 111 5.74 -8.68 10.61
CA PHE A 111 5.74 -7.79 11.76
C PHE A 111 4.60 -8.10 12.73
N GLU A 112 3.38 -8.31 12.23
CA GLU A 112 2.22 -8.64 13.04
C GLU A 112 2.42 -9.92 13.86
N THR A 113 3.05 -10.95 13.29
CA THR A 113 3.36 -12.20 13.98
C THR A 113 4.37 -11.99 15.10
N TRP A 114 5.44 -11.25 14.81
CA TRP A 114 6.42 -10.85 15.83
C TRP A 114 5.78 -10.04 16.95
N PHE A 115 4.97 -9.04 16.58
CA PHE A 115 4.32 -8.17 17.57
C PHE A 115 3.44 -8.97 18.52
N LYS A 116 2.55 -9.81 17.99
CA LYS A 116 1.63 -10.65 18.81
C LYS A 116 2.39 -11.57 19.76
N LYS A 117 3.52 -12.14 19.30
CA LYS A 117 4.28 -13.14 20.08
C LYS A 117 5.20 -12.49 21.11
N GLU A 118 5.90 -11.43 20.73
CA GLU A 118 7.01 -10.90 21.53
C GLU A 118 6.68 -9.54 22.18
N ALA A 119 6.01 -8.64 21.47
CA ALA A 119 5.78 -7.28 21.94
C ALA A 119 4.46 -7.11 22.70
N ALA A 120 3.37 -7.68 22.24
CA ALA A 120 2.03 -7.48 22.80
C ALA A 120 1.92 -7.76 24.30
N PRO A 121 2.53 -8.84 24.86
CA PRO A 121 2.45 -9.11 26.30
C PRO A 121 3.03 -8.00 27.18
N GLN A 122 3.99 -7.23 26.64
CA GLN A 122 4.67 -6.17 27.36
C GLN A 122 3.94 -4.82 27.29
N GLN A 123 2.94 -4.67 26.41
CA GLN A 123 2.29 -3.40 26.19
C GLN A 123 1.34 -3.01 27.34
N ASN A 124 0.80 -3.97 28.07
CA ASN A 124 -0.14 -3.72 29.16
C ASN A 124 0.47 -3.00 30.38
N LYS A 125 1.80 -2.93 30.47
CA LYS A 125 2.49 -2.19 31.55
C LYS A 125 2.42 -0.66 31.39
N PHE A 126 2.06 -0.16 30.20
CA PHE A 126 1.95 1.26 29.94
C PHE A 126 0.55 1.76 30.25
N THR A 127 0.43 2.96 30.82
CA THR A 127 -0.85 3.62 31.10
C THR A 127 -1.40 4.38 29.90
N LYS A 128 -0.51 4.86 29.02
CA LYS A 128 -0.85 5.56 27.78
C LYS A 128 -0.63 4.63 26.60
N HIS A 129 -1.53 4.66 25.64
CA HIS A 129 -1.44 3.76 24.47
C HIS A 129 -1.68 4.53 23.17
N VAL A 130 -1.08 4.02 22.11
CA VAL A 130 -1.33 4.43 20.73
C VAL A 130 -1.71 3.21 19.89
N SER A 131 -2.54 3.43 18.87
CA SER A 131 -2.82 2.43 17.85
C SER A 131 -1.89 2.62 16.67
N TYR A 132 -1.33 1.54 16.16
CA TYR A 132 -0.37 1.56 15.08
C TYR A 132 -0.94 0.94 13.81
N PHE A 133 -1.01 1.75 12.76
CA PHE A 133 -1.28 1.30 11.40
C PHE A 133 0.06 1.04 10.69
N HIS A 134 0.50 -0.22 10.64
CA HIS A 134 1.84 -0.57 10.16
C HIS A 134 1.95 -0.69 8.64
N GLY A 135 0.85 -0.93 7.93
CA GLY A 135 0.84 -1.10 6.49
C GLY A 135 1.48 -2.40 5.99
N CYS A 136 1.31 -2.67 4.69
CA CYS A 136 1.80 -3.90 4.07
C CYS A 136 3.33 -3.96 3.97
N TYR A 137 4.01 -2.84 3.73
CA TYR A 137 5.46 -2.80 3.59
C TYR A 137 6.18 -3.19 4.89
N VAL A 138 5.76 -2.61 6.00
CA VAL A 138 6.27 -2.98 7.33
C VAL A 138 5.96 -4.44 7.64
N ASN A 139 4.75 -4.89 7.32
CA ASN A 139 4.34 -6.24 7.67
C ASN A 139 5.12 -7.33 6.92
N TYR A 140 5.37 -7.13 5.63
CA TYR A 140 5.88 -8.19 4.77
C TYR A 140 7.32 -7.99 4.29
N ASN A 141 7.80 -6.73 4.18
CA ASN A 141 9.10 -6.45 3.60
C ASN A 141 10.10 -5.91 4.62
N TYR A 142 9.69 -5.00 5.50
CA TYR A 142 10.61 -4.35 6.44
C TYR A 142 10.08 -4.32 7.88
N PRO A 143 9.92 -5.49 8.54
CA PRO A 143 9.44 -5.57 9.92
C PRO A 143 10.28 -4.79 10.93
N GLN A 144 11.56 -4.57 10.63
CA GLN A 144 12.45 -3.83 11.53
C GLN A 144 11.96 -2.40 11.79
N LEU A 145 11.41 -1.72 10.78
CA LEU A 145 10.82 -0.39 10.95
C LEU A 145 9.69 -0.38 11.99
N GLY A 146 8.80 -1.37 11.93
CA GLY A 146 7.73 -1.51 12.93
C GLY A 146 8.26 -1.85 14.33
N LYS A 147 9.29 -2.69 14.40
CA LYS A 147 9.96 -3.02 15.68
C LYS A 147 10.59 -1.78 16.32
N ASP A 148 11.25 -0.96 15.52
CA ASP A 148 11.88 0.28 16.00
C ASP A 148 10.83 1.31 16.41
N PHE A 149 9.72 1.42 15.68
CA PHE A 149 8.58 2.22 16.09
C PHE A 149 8.05 1.81 17.47
N VAL A 150 7.83 0.51 17.71
CA VAL A 150 7.39 -0.01 19.03
C VAL A 150 8.40 0.34 20.13
N LYS A 151 9.69 0.19 19.87
CA LYS A 151 10.74 0.53 20.84
C LYS A 151 10.72 2.02 21.18
N ILE A 152 10.62 2.89 20.19
CA ILE A 152 10.57 4.34 20.39
C ILE A 152 9.35 4.71 21.23
N MET A 153 8.15 4.20 20.88
CA MET A 153 6.94 4.50 21.62
C MET A 153 7.03 4.02 23.08
N ASN A 154 7.57 2.83 23.31
CA ASN A 154 7.78 2.31 24.65
C ASN A 154 8.80 3.15 25.44
N ALA A 155 9.86 3.64 24.79
CA ALA A 155 10.87 4.48 25.42
C ALA A 155 10.31 5.84 25.91
N ILE A 156 9.32 6.37 25.19
CA ILE A 156 8.64 7.62 25.59
C ILE A 156 7.39 7.37 26.46
N GLY A 157 7.21 6.14 26.95
CA GLY A 157 6.15 5.78 27.91
C GLY A 157 4.79 5.41 27.32
N TYR A 158 4.72 5.12 26.02
CA TYR A 158 3.48 4.68 25.35
C TYR A 158 3.52 3.19 25.01
N GLY A 159 2.44 2.48 25.36
CA GLY A 159 2.17 1.15 24.83
C GLY A 159 1.61 1.23 23.40
N VAL A 160 1.90 0.22 22.60
CA VAL A 160 1.45 0.13 21.21
C VAL A 160 0.41 -0.99 21.07
N HIS A 161 -0.65 -0.74 20.33
CA HIS A 161 -1.61 -1.74 19.91
C HIS A 161 -1.76 -1.74 18.40
N LEU A 162 -1.88 -2.91 17.80
CA LEU A 162 -2.21 -3.01 16.39
C LEU A 162 -3.72 -2.82 16.19
N LEU A 163 -4.10 -2.34 15.03
CA LEU A 163 -5.51 -2.30 14.64
C LEU A 163 -6.07 -3.74 14.53
N GLU A 164 -7.31 -3.93 14.95
CA GLU A 164 -7.95 -5.26 14.96
C GLU A 164 -8.02 -5.89 13.56
N LYS A 165 -8.39 -5.09 12.57
CA LYS A 165 -8.44 -5.48 11.16
C LYS A 165 -7.74 -4.42 10.33
N GLU A 166 -6.57 -4.77 9.83
CA GLU A 166 -5.81 -3.90 8.94
C GLU A 166 -5.74 -4.50 7.55
N LYS A 167 -5.93 -3.65 6.54
CA LYS A 167 -5.73 -3.94 5.12
C LYS A 167 -4.71 -2.97 4.54
N CYS A 168 -4.09 -3.36 3.44
CA CYS A 168 -3.24 -2.43 2.69
C CYS A 168 -3.92 -1.07 2.52
N CYS A 169 -3.15 0.01 2.60
CA CYS A 169 -3.66 1.39 2.47
C CYS A 169 -4.36 1.69 1.13
N GLY A 170 -4.16 0.83 0.12
CA GLY A 170 -4.82 0.92 -1.18
C GLY A 170 -4.13 1.81 -2.21
N VAL A 171 -2.95 2.36 -1.91
CA VAL A 171 -2.20 3.20 -2.87
C VAL A 171 -1.96 2.45 -4.19
N ALA A 172 -1.53 1.18 -4.14
CA ALA A 172 -1.32 0.37 -5.34
C ALA A 172 -2.62 0.17 -6.14
N LEU A 173 -3.76 0.03 -5.47
CA LEU A 173 -5.07 -0.09 -6.11
C LEU A 173 -5.46 1.21 -6.81
N ILE A 174 -5.31 2.35 -6.13
CA ILE A 174 -5.63 3.67 -6.68
C ILE A 174 -4.74 3.97 -7.88
N ALA A 175 -3.45 3.71 -7.76
CA ALA A 175 -2.48 3.93 -8.83
C ALA A 175 -2.77 3.10 -10.10
N ASN A 176 -3.41 1.94 -9.95
CA ASN A 176 -3.82 1.08 -11.07
C ASN A 176 -5.31 1.26 -11.47
N GLY A 177 -5.99 2.30 -11.00
CA GLY A 177 -7.39 2.61 -11.36
C GLY A 177 -8.43 1.68 -10.71
N LEU A 178 -8.04 0.84 -9.76
CA LEU A 178 -8.91 -0.13 -9.07
C LEU A 178 -9.67 0.52 -7.90
N SER A 179 -10.31 1.65 -8.15
CA SER A 179 -10.93 2.51 -7.14
C SER A 179 -12.01 1.82 -6.31
N LYS A 180 -12.78 0.90 -6.90
CA LYS A 180 -13.83 0.15 -6.18
C LYS A 180 -13.22 -0.75 -5.09
N GLN A 181 -12.11 -1.43 -5.40
CA GLN A 181 -11.39 -2.29 -4.44
C GLN A 181 -10.70 -1.45 -3.37
N ALA A 182 -10.07 -0.32 -3.75
CA ALA A 182 -9.49 0.63 -2.81
C ALA A 182 -10.51 1.16 -1.81
N LYS A 183 -11.71 1.56 -2.27
CA LYS A 183 -12.81 1.98 -1.39
C LYS A 183 -13.25 0.88 -0.43
N ARG A 184 -13.28 -0.39 -0.88
CA ARG A 184 -13.65 -1.51 0.00
C ARG A 184 -12.61 -1.75 1.10
N GLN A 185 -11.32 -1.71 0.76
CA GLN A 185 -10.25 -1.80 1.76
C GLN A 185 -10.26 -0.61 2.71
N GLY A 186 -10.42 0.60 2.19
CA GLY A 186 -10.53 1.82 2.98
C GLY A 186 -11.67 1.79 4.00
N LYS A 187 -12.84 1.24 3.64
CA LYS A 187 -13.95 1.07 4.60
C LYS A 187 -13.57 0.16 5.79
N ILE A 188 -12.82 -0.92 5.53
CA ILE A 188 -12.35 -1.83 6.58
C ILE A 188 -11.38 -1.10 7.50
N ASN A 189 -10.39 -0.41 6.93
CA ASN A 189 -9.42 0.35 7.70
C ASN A 189 -10.07 1.46 8.53
N ILE A 190 -10.99 2.24 7.93
CA ILE A 190 -11.72 3.30 8.63
C ILE A 190 -12.55 2.74 9.79
N ALA A 191 -13.22 1.60 9.59
CA ALA A 191 -13.99 0.96 10.66
C ALA A 191 -13.08 0.53 11.82
N SER A 192 -11.92 -0.07 11.52
CA SER A 192 -10.95 -0.50 12.52
C SER A 192 -10.33 0.69 13.27
N ILE A 193 -9.98 1.76 12.56
CA ILE A 193 -9.46 3.01 13.14
C ILE A 193 -10.51 3.65 14.05
N ARG A 194 -11.76 3.79 13.59
CA ARG A 194 -12.85 4.37 14.40
C ARG A 194 -13.09 3.58 15.68
N LYS A 195 -13.06 2.24 15.59
CA LYS A 195 -13.19 1.39 16.77
C LYS A 195 -12.04 1.65 17.74
N SER A 196 -10.81 1.69 17.27
CA SER A 196 -9.63 1.91 18.10
C SER A 196 -9.65 3.27 18.82
N ILE A 197 -10.11 4.33 18.14
CA ILE A 197 -10.22 5.66 18.73
C ILE A 197 -11.37 5.71 19.76
N LYS A 198 -12.56 5.22 19.39
CA LYS A 198 -13.77 5.31 20.21
C LYS A 198 -13.69 4.49 21.50
N ASP A 199 -13.19 3.26 21.38
CA ASP A 199 -13.21 2.32 22.52
C ASP A 199 -12.06 2.55 23.50
N GLN A 200 -11.01 3.27 23.12
CA GLN A 200 -9.77 3.31 23.88
C GLN A 200 -9.09 4.67 23.93
N ASP A 201 -9.73 5.72 23.42
CA ASP A 201 -9.22 7.11 23.39
C ASP A 201 -7.79 7.24 22.82
N ARG A 202 -7.47 6.41 21.81
CA ARG A 202 -6.12 6.29 21.26
C ARG A 202 -5.94 7.10 20.00
N ILE A 203 -4.77 7.71 19.89
CA ILE A 203 -4.27 8.28 18.63
C ILE A 203 -3.78 7.14 17.73
N VAL A 204 -4.12 7.20 16.44
CA VAL A 204 -3.61 6.26 15.44
C VAL A 204 -2.38 6.87 14.77
N LEU A 205 -1.27 6.15 14.82
CA LEU A 205 -0.02 6.52 14.19
C LEU A 205 0.31 5.56 13.04
N THR A 206 1.10 6.03 12.09
CA THR A 206 1.60 5.24 10.96
C THR A 206 3.05 5.59 10.66
N THR A 207 3.78 4.69 10.01
CA THR A 207 5.15 4.88 9.51
C THR A 207 5.21 4.78 7.99
#